data_ea680193e6e42e9656bfbca93c379cfb
#
_entry.id   ea680193e6e42e9656bfbca93c379cfb
#
_cell.length_a   1.000
_cell.length_b   1.000
_cell.length_c   1.000
_cell.angle_alpha   90.00
_cell.angle_beta   90.00
_cell.angle_gamma   90.00
#
_symmetry.space_group_name_H-M   'P 1'
#
loop_
_entity.id
_entity.type
_entity.pdbx_description
1 polymer ?
#
loop_
_entity_poly.entity_id
_entity_poly.type
_entity_poly.pdbx_seq_one_letter_code
_entity_poly.pdbx_strand_id
1 'polypeptide(L)'
;MPNQFVITIVNPKGGTGKSTTCFHFSLSLSKKGKTLVTDMDMQGDISDAFFPDTPIEEFDKANTFTVIRGETTLKDSIKTAQGVDVLVASLEMENFGFHSFTNQALIPKLGFILRKTDYDFIVIDTPGSGAPETVSSIMASDYVLIPVKASKWSTRTIKKVLKKVNEAQTFLN
;
A
#
# COMPACT_ATOMS: atom_id res chain seq x y z
N MET A 1 16.84 -4.86 15.84
CA MET A 1 16.18 -3.98 14.87
C MET A 1 14.99 -3.37 15.58
N PRO A 2 14.65 -2.10 15.40
CA PRO A 2 13.41 -1.57 15.95
C PRO A 2 12.26 -2.41 15.45
N ASN A 3 11.21 -2.60 16.26
CA ASN A 3 10.01 -3.36 15.88
C ASN A 3 9.22 -2.57 14.83
N GLN A 4 9.60 -2.70 13.57
CA GLN A 4 8.84 -2.14 12.46
C GLN A 4 7.57 -2.95 12.24
N PHE A 5 6.43 -2.28 12.16
CA PHE A 5 5.14 -2.89 11.86
C PHE A 5 4.65 -2.44 10.48
N VAL A 6 4.47 -3.38 9.57
CA VAL A 6 3.90 -3.14 8.25
C VAL A 6 2.46 -3.67 8.22
N ILE A 7 1.50 -2.78 7.98
CA ILE A 7 0.07 -3.07 8.00
C ILE A 7 -0.53 -2.77 6.64
N THR A 8 -1.10 -3.77 5.98
CA THR A 8 -1.80 -3.58 4.71
C THR A 8 -3.31 -3.53 4.92
N ILE A 9 -3.98 -2.55 4.32
CA ILE A 9 -5.43 -2.40 4.38
C ILE A 9 -6.03 -2.95 3.09
N VAL A 10 -6.77 -4.07 3.19
CA VAL A 10 -7.26 -4.83 2.04
C VAL A 10 -8.77 -5.03 2.11
N ASN A 11 -9.46 -4.70 1.03
CA ASN A 11 -10.82 -5.18 0.77
C ASN A 11 -11.08 -5.15 -0.74
N PRO A 12 -11.40 -6.28 -1.39
CA PRO A 12 -11.66 -6.34 -2.82
C PRO A 12 -12.94 -5.62 -3.26
N LYS A 13 -13.73 -5.09 -2.33
CA LYS A 13 -14.93 -4.32 -2.62
C LYS A 13 -14.64 -2.82 -2.52
N GLY A 14 -15.02 -2.05 -3.54
CA GLY A 14 -14.96 -0.60 -3.52
C GLY A 14 -15.87 0.02 -2.46
N GLY A 15 -15.53 1.22 -1.97
CA GLY A 15 -16.37 1.97 -1.03
C GLY A 15 -16.51 1.35 0.37
N THR A 16 -15.57 0.53 0.81
CA THR A 16 -15.56 -0.08 2.15
C THR A 16 -14.79 0.75 3.18
N GLY A 17 -14.17 1.85 2.74
CA GLY A 17 -13.43 2.75 3.61
C GLY A 17 -11.95 2.36 3.78
N LYS A 18 -11.32 1.68 2.81
CA LYS A 18 -9.89 1.34 2.86
C LYS A 18 -9.02 2.59 3.04
N SER A 19 -9.02 3.49 2.06
CA SER A 19 -8.21 4.71 2.05
C SER A 19 -8.56 5.64 3.20
N THR A 20 -9.85 5.76 3.56
CA THR A 20 -10.28 6.49 4.77
C THR A 20 -9.70 5.87 6.05
N THR A 21 -9.70 4.53 6.17
CA THR A 21 -9.10 3.84 7.31
C THR A 21 -7.59 4.03 7.32
N CYS A 22 -6.93 3.92 6.15
CA CYS A 22 -5.51 4.16 5.99
C CYS A 22 -5.13 5.55 6.48
N PHE A 23 -5.83 6.59 6.03
CA PHE A 23 -5.61 7.98 6.40
C PHE A 23 -5.68 8.19 7.92
N HIS A 24 -6.81 7.87 8.54
CA HIS A 24 -7.00 8.11 9.97
C HIS A 24 -6.10 7.23 10.85
N PHE A 25 -5.82 6.00 10.40
CA PHE A 25 -4.96 5.08 11.13
C PHE A 25 -3.51 5.56 11.10
N SER A 26 -3.00 6.00 9.95
CA SER A 26 -1.65 6.55 9.84
C SER A 26 -1.45 7.83 10.66
N LEU A 27 -2.43 8.74 10.67
CA LEU A 27 -2.42 9.92 11.55
C LEU A 27 -2.43 9.56 13.04
N SER A 28 -3.08 8.46 13.42
CA SER A 28 -3.04 7.97 14.80
C SER A 28 -1.70 7.36 15.16
N LEU A 29 -1.08 6.62 14.24
CA LEU A 29 0.23 5.99 14.42
C LEU A 29 1.36 7.02 14.44
N SER A 30 1.28 8.10 13.66
CA SER A 30 2.31 9.15 13.62
C SER A 30 2.49 9.87 14.96
N LYS A 31 1.49 9.81 15.85
CA LYS A 31 1.60 10.29 17.24
C LYS A 31 2.40 9.35 18.15
N LYS A 32 2.72 8.14 17.68
CA LYS A 32 3.41 7.09 18.45
C LYS A 32 4.80 6.79 17.92
N GLY A 33 5.07 7.06 16.65
CA GLY A 33 6.34 6.80 16.02
C GLY A 33 6.38 7.24 14.56
N LYS A 34 7.55 7.10 13.95
CA LYS A 34 7.79 7.48 12.55
C LYS A 34 6.94 6.61 11.63
N THR A 35 6.06 7.25 10.88
CA THR A 35 5.04 6.56 10.08
C THR A 35 5.17 6.89 8.59
N LEU A 36 5.17 5.84 7.77
CA LEU A 36 5.09 5.91 6.31
C LEU A 36 3.73 5.37 5.84
N VAL A 37 3.10 6.08 4.93
CA VAL A 37 2.00 5.55 4.11
C VAL A 37 2.54 5.22 2.73
N THR A 38 2.13 4.08 2.18
CA THR A 38 2.45 3.70 0.80
C THR A 38 1.15 3.47 0.03
N ASP A 39 0.93 4.22 -1.02
CA ASP A 39 -0.24 4.11 -1.88
C ASP A 39 0.06 3.14 -3.03
N MET A 40 -0.72 2.05 -3.13
CA MET A 40 -0.63 1.03 -4.17
C MET A 40 -1.84 1.06 -5.10
N ASP A 41 -2.74 2.05 -4.95
CA ASP A 41 -3.92 2.20 -5.80
C ASP A 41 -3.69 3.30 -6.84
N MET A 42 -3.82 2.97 -8.14
CA MET A 42 -3.73 3.94 -9.23
C MET A 42 -4.75 5.08 -9.11
N GLN A 43 -5.83 4.88 -8.35
CA GLN A 43 -6.83 5.93 -8.12
C GLN A 43 -6.29 7.05 -7.23
N GLY A 44 -5.25 6.78 -6.42
CA GLY A 44 -4.59 7.78 -5.61
C GLY A 44 -5.40 8.36 -4.45
N ASP A 45 -6.49 7.69 -4.05
CA ASP A 45 -7.41 8.21 -3.01
C ASP A 45 -6.70 8.64 -1.72
N ILE A 46 -5.66 7.89 -1.28
CA ILE A 46 -4.90 8.24 -0.09
C ILE A 46 -3.87 9.35 -0.37
N SER A 47 -3.31 9.35 -1.57
CA SER A 47 -2.41 10.42 -2.03
C SER A 47 -3.16 11.76 -2.08
N ASP A 48 -4.35 11.80 -2.65
CA ASP A 48 -5.23 12.97 -2.67
C ASP A 48 -5.67 13.42 -1.27
N ALA A 49 -5.92 12.47 -0.36
CA ALA A 49 -6.28 12.80 1.01
C ALA A 49 -5.17 13.54 1.77
N PHE A 50 -3.90 13.25 1.47
CA PHE A 50 -2.75 13.95 2.05
C PHE A 50 -2.36 15.22 1.28
N PHE A 51 -2.60 15.26 -0.03
CA PHE A 51 -2.17 16.33 -0.94
C PHE A 51 -3.31 16.80 -1.84
N PRO A 52 -4.42 17.32 -1.28
CA PRO A 52 -5.65 17.61 -2.03
C PRO A 52 -5.49 18.70 -3.10
N ASP A 53 -4.49 19.56 -2.97
CA ASP A 53 -4.23 20.66 -3.90
C ASP A 53 -3.16 20.33 -4.94
N THR A 54 -2.64 19.08 -4.96
CA THR A 54 -1.57 18.66 -5.86
C THR A 54 -2.14 17.77 -6.97
N PRO A 55 -2.07 18.19 -8.23
CA PRO A 55 -2.47 17.34 -9.35
C PRO A 55 -1.69 16.01 -9.36
N ILE A 56 -2.36 14.90 -9.69
CA ILE A 56 -1.76 13.56 -9.66
C ILE A 56 -0.55 13.43 -10.61
N GLU A 57 -0.54 14.19 -11.70
CA GLU A 57 0.54 14.23 -12.69
C GLU A 57 1.86 14.75 -12.09
N GLU A 58 1.81 15.53 -11.01
CA GLU A 58 3.03 15.97 -10.31
C GLU A 58 3.74 14.81 -9.59
N PHE A 59 3.06 13.69 -9.40
CA PHE A 59 3.62 12.48 -8.80
C PHE A 59 4.26 11.52 -9.81
N ASP A 60 4.12 11.76 -11.12
CA ASP A 60 4.58 10.82 -12.15
C ASP A 60 6.08 10.55 -12.11
N LYS A 61 6.88 11.55 -11.69
CA LYS A 61 8.35 11.43 -11.68
C LYS A 61 8.88 10.63 -10.48
N ALA A 62 8.16 10.62 -9.35
CA ALA A 62 8.63 10.03 -8.11
C ALA A 62 7.42 9.54 -7.28
N ASN A 63 7.16 8.24 -7.34
CA ASN A 63 5.99 7.59 -6.77
C ASN A 63 6.28 6.13 -6.39
N THR A 64 5.29 5.43 -5.87
CA THR A 64 5.41 4.03 -5.46
C THR A 64 5.91 3.13 -6.60
N PHE A 65 5.42 3.34 -7.81
CA PHE A 65 5.78 2.48 -8.95
C PHE A 65 7.22 2.70 -9.42
N THR A 66 7.67 3.95 -9.52
CA THR A 66 9.06 4.28 -9.89
C THR A 66 10.05 3.75 -8.85
N VAL A 67 9.70 3.77 -7.56
CA VAL A 67 10.49 3.17 -6.48
C VAL A 67 10.57 1.64 -6.62
N ILE A 68 9.44 0.97 -6.86
CA ILE A 68 9.42 -0.48 -7.06
C ILE A 68 10.24 -0.86 -8.30
N ARG A 69 10.18 -0.11 -9.38
CA ARG A 69 10.99 -0.34 -10.58
C ARG A 69 12.47 -0.06 -10.37
N GLY A 70 12.80 0.76 -9.36
CA GLY A 70 14.19 1.16 -9.05
C GLY A 70 14.66 2.34 -9.89
N GLU A 71 13.74 3.11 -10.42
CA GLU A 71 14.00 4.33 -11.21
C GLU A 71 14.25 5.53 -10.30
N THR A 72 13.60 5.53 -9.12
CA THR A 72 13.82 6.52 -8.06
C THR A 72 14.13 5.83 -6.75
N THR A 73 14.77 6.56 -5.82
CA THR A 73 14.96 6.06 -4.48
C THR A 73 13.73 6.35 -3.61
N LEU A 74 13.48 5.53 -2.58
CA LEU A 74 12.41 5.79 -1.63
C LEU A 74 12.54 7.19 -1.01
N LYS A 75 13.77 7.58 -0.65
CA LYS A 75 14.06 8.88 -0.03
C LYS A 75 13.66 10.07 -0.91
N ASP A 76 13.92 9.96 -2.21
CA ASP A 76 13.64 11.04 -3.17
C ASP A 76 12.15 11.09 -3.56
N SER A 77 11.41 10.01 -3.27
CA SER A 77 9.99 9.86 -3.64
C SER A 77 9.02 10.14 -2.49
N ILE A 78 9.53 10.23 -1.25
CA ILE A 78 8.70 10.52 -0.09
C ILE A 78 8.31 12.00 -0.08
N LYS A 79 7.02 12.25 0.20
CA LYS A 79 6.47 13.57 0.53
C LYS A 79 5.95 13.51 1.97
N THR A 80 5.95 14.64 2.68
CA THR A 80 5.48 14.69 4.07
C THR A 80 4.28 15.61 4.19
N ALA A 81 3.22 15.12 4.80
CA ALA A 81 2.02 15.91 5.14
C ALA A 81 1.46 15.47 6.50
N GLN A 82 1.01 16.41 7.30
CA GLN A 82 0.36 16.19 8.61
C GLN A 82 1.17 15.28 9.57
N GLY A 83 2.52 15.31 9.49
CA GLY A 83 3.40 14.50 10.33
C GLY A 83 3.51 13.02 9.90
N VAL A 84 3.05 12.70 8.69
CA VAL A 84 3.16 11.39 8.05
C VAL A 84 4.00 11.52 6.78
N ASP A 85 4.92 10.59 6.59
CA ASP A 85 5.63 10.44 5.32
C ASP A 85 4.77 9.61 4.37
N VAL A 86 4.68 10.03 3.12
CA VAL A 86 3.79 9.42 2.12
C VAL A 86 4.57 9.10 0.86
N LEU A 87 4.54 7.84 0.45
CA LEU A 87 4.93 7.38 -0.86
C LEU A 87 3.68 7.31 -1.73
N VAL A 88 3.50 8.31 -2.57
CA VAL A 88 2.29 8.55 -3.35
C VAL A 88 2.14 7.57 -4.52
N ALA A 89 0.91 7.34 -4.96
CA ALA A 89 0.64 6.63 -6.21
C ALA A 89 0.76 7.57 -7.44
N SER A 90 0.74 6.98 -8.62
CA SER A 90 0.48 7.65 -9.88
C SER A 90 -0.38 6.77 -10.77
N LEU A 91 -0.90 7.32 -11.87
CA LEU A 91 -1.66 6.57 -12.86
C LEU A 91 -0.87 5.41 -13.47
N GLU A 92 0.47 5.51 -13.53
CA GLU A 92 1.33 4.44 -14.03
C GLU A 92 1.23 3.13 -13.23
N MET A 93 0.69 3.17 -12.01
CA MET A 93 0.46 1.98 -11.20
C MET A 93 -0.49 0.98 -11.90
N GLU A 94 -1.33 1.41 -12.85
CA GLU A 94 -2.16 0.52 -13.68
C GLU A 94 -1.32 -0.55 -14.41
N ASN A 95 -0.07 -0.21 -14.74
CA ASN A 95 0.86 -1.08 -15.47
C ASN A 95 1.56 -2.10 -14.55
N PHE A 96 1.42 -2.01 -13.23
CA PHE A 96 2.09 -2.91 -12.29
C PHE A 96 1.78 -4.38 -12.59
N GLY A 97 0.51 -4.69 -12.88
CA GLY A 97 0.08 -6.04 -13.24
C GLY A 97 0.82 -6.59 -14.44
N PHE A 98 0.93 -5.83 -15.53
CA PHE A 98 1.66 -6.23 -16.73
C PHE A 98 3.16 -6.39 -16.45
N HIS A 99 3.77 -5.43 -15.77
CA HIS A 99 5.20 -5.51 -15.42
C HIS A 99 5.51 -6.68 -14.48
N SER A 100 4.65 -6.98 -13.52
CA SER A 100 4.83 -8.10 -12.60
C SER A 100 4.63 -9.47 -13.29
N PHE A 101 3.81 -9.53 -14.34
CA PHE A 101 3.67 -10.74 -15.16
C PHE A 101 4.95 -11.04 -15.94
N THR A 102 5.58 -10.02 -16.50
CA THR A 102 6.85 -10.17 -17.25
C THR A 102 8.08 -10.29 -16.34
N ASN A 103 8.02 -9.71 -15.15
CA ASN A 103 9.07 -9.76 -14.13
C ASN A 103 8.48 -10.00 -12.74
N GLN A 104 8.34 -11.25 -12.36
CA GLN A 104 7.75 -11.66 -11.07
C GLN A 104 8.54 -11.17 -9.85
N ALA A 105 9.82 -10.81 -10.01
CA ALA A 105 10.64 -10.25 -8.94
C ALA A 105 10.12 -8.87 -8.44
N LEU A 106 9.24 -8.21 -9.19
CA LEU A 106 8.62 -6.96 -8.75
C LEU A 106 7.63 -7.17 -7.59
N ILE A 107 6.98 -8.35 -7.52
CA ILE A 107 5.97 -8.61 -6.48
C ILE A 107 6.54 -8.52 -5.06
N PRO A 108 7.64 -9.20 -4.69
CA PRO A 108 8.22 -9.10 -3.35
C PRO A 108 9.04 -7.81 -3.13
N LYS A 109 9.34 -7.05 -4.18
CA LYS A 109 10.29 -5.93 -4.14
C LYS A 109 9.86 -4.82 -3.18
N LEU A 110 8.56 -4.54 -3.10
CA LEU A 110 8.02 -3.56 -2.15
C LEU A 110 8.45 -3.91 -0.71
N GLY A 111 8.25 -5.17 -0.29
CA GLY A 111 8.64 -5.63 1.04
C GLY A 111 10.12 -5.45 1.31
N PHE A 112 10.99 -5.80 0.37
CA PHE A 112 12.43 -5.61 0.50
C PHE A 112 12.85 -4.14 0.64
N ILE A 113 12.14 -3.23 -0.02
CA ILE A 113 12.41 -1.78 0.08
C ILE A 113 11.97 -1.27 1.45
N LEU A 114 10.74 -1.58 1.85
CA LEU A 114 10.16 -1.08 3.10
C LEU A 114 10.91 -1.59 4.34
N ARG A 115 11.35 -2.86 4.34
CA ARG A 115 12.11 -3.46 5.46
C ARG A 115 13.50 -2.87 5.70
N LYS A 116 14.02 -2.09 4.74
CA LYS A 116 15.32 -1.39 4.88
C LYS A 116 15.19 0.01 5.48
N THR A 117 13.99 0.43 5.83
CA THR A 117 13.71 1.75 6.38
C THR A 117 13.70 1.75 7.91
N ASP A 118 13.75 2.93 8.50
CA ASP A 118 13.74 3.18 9.94
C ASP A 118 12.34 3.63 10.46
N TYR A 119 11.28 3.37 9.68
CA TYR A 119 9.92 3.63 10.13
C TYR A 119 9.48 2.63 11.19
N ASP A 120 8.81 3.12 12.23
CA ASP A 120 8.17 2.28 13.24
C ASP A 120 6.89 1.64 12.69
N PHE A 121 6.15 2.42 11.88
CA PHE A 121 4.88 2.00 11.28
C PHE A 121 4.87 2.29 9.79
N ILE A 122 4.42 1.30 9.02
CA ILE A 122 4.15 1.44 7.59
C ILE A 122 2.73 0.98 7.32
N VAL A 123 1.92 1.84 6.70
CA VAL A 123 0.54 1.52 6.34
C VAL A 123 0.42 1.53 4.82
N ILE A 124 -0.08 0.43 4.25
CA ILE A 124 -0.19 0.27 2.80
C ILE A 124 -1.67 0.31 2.42
N ASP A 125 -2.05 1.27 1.59
CA ASP A 125 -3.36 1.29 0.93
C ASP A 125 -3.34 0.47 -0.35
N THR A 126 -4.43 -0.26 -0.64
CA THR A 126 -4.49 -1.18 -1.77
C THR A 126 -5.70 -0.93 -2.65
N PRO A 127 -5.62 -1.25 -3.96
CA PRO A 127 -6.77 -1.15 -4.85
C PRO A 127 -7.92 -2.07 -4.40
N GLY A 128 -9.13 -1.69 -4.83
CA GLY A 128 -10.36 -2.47 -4.62
C GLY A 128 -10.45 -3.73 -5.49
N SER A 129 -9.38 -4.10 -6.15
CA SER A 129 -9.27 -5.32 -6.97
C SER A 129 -8.40 -6.37 -6.26
N GLY A 130 -8.49 -7.60 -6.68
CA GLY A 130 -7.56 -8.62 -6.21
C GLY A 130 -6.28 -8.68 -7.02
N ALA A 131 -5.80 -7.55 -7.52
CA ALA A 131 -4.70 -7.39 -8.45
C ALA A 131 -3.31 -7.70 -7.83
N PRO A 132 -2.25 -7.83 -8.63
CA PRO A 132 -0.88 -8.10 -8.17
C PRO A 132 -0.37 -7.09 -7.12
N GLU A 133 -0.81 -5.84 -7.17
CA GLU A 133 -0.52 -4.78 -6.19
C GLU A 133 -0.96 -5.19 -4.77
N THR A 134 -2.16 -5.79 -4.68
CA THR A 134 -2.68 -6.31 -3.41
C THR A 134 -1.83 -7.48 -2.90
N VAL A 135 -1.38 -8.38 -3.78
CA VAL A 135 -0.50 -9.50 -3.42
C VAL A 135 0.84 -8.97 -2.93
N SER A 136 1.45 -8.04 -3.66
CA SER A 136 2.71 -7.38 -3.28
C SER A 136 2.61 -6.72 -1.90
N SER A 137 1.51 -6.00 -1.64
CA SER A 137 1.25 -5.35 -0.35
C SER A 137 1.10 -6.36 0.80
N ILE A 138 0.37 -7.45 0.58
CA ILE A 138 0.20 -8.52 1.58
C ILE A 138 1.55 -9.18 1.88
N MET A 139 2.38 -9.48 0.87
CA MET A 139 3.70 -10.07 1.06
C MET A 139 4.65 -9.16 1.85
N ALA A 140 4.48 -7.84 1.74
CA ALA A 140 5.27 -6.87 2.49
C ALA A 140 4.89 -6.77 3.97
N SER A 141 3.71 -7.28 4.37
CA SER A 141 3.04 -6.94 5.64
C SER A 141 3.23 -7.97 6.75
N ASP A 142 3.22 -7.47 8.00
CA ASP A 142 3.07 -8.28 9.21
C ASP A 142 1.59 -8.51 9.54
N TYR A 143 0.73 -7.52 9.21
CA TYR A 143 -0.70 -7.53 9.50
C TYR A 143 -1.52 -7.12 8.29
N VAL A 144 -2.68 -7.77 8.13
CA VAL A 144 -3.68 -7.41 7.13
C VAL A 144 -4.95 -6.96 7.85
N LEU A 145 -5.34 -5.70 7.64
CA LEU A 145 -6.55 -5.10 8.18
C LEU A 145 -7.62 -5.12 7.09
N ILE A 146 -8.80 -5.66 7.41
CA ILE A 146 -9.91 -5.80 6.47
C ILE A 146 -11.09 -4.95 6.96
N PRO A 147 -11.26 -3.71 6.48
CA PRO A 147 -12.44 -2.92 6.81
C PRO A 147 -13.68 -3.55 6.18
N VAL A 148 -14.69 -3.85 6.98
CA VAL A 148 -15.93 -4.48 6.52
C VAL A 148 -17.15 -3.67 6.94
N LYS A 149 -18.10 -3.51 6.03
CA LYS A 149 -19.44 -3.03 6.38
C LYS A 149 -20.29 -4.21 6.84
N ALA A 150 -21.10 -4.03 7.87
CA ALA A 150 -22.05 -5.05 8.33
C ALA A 150 -23.02 -5.40 7.19
N SER A 151 -22.79 -6.51 6.52
CA SER A 151 -23.61 -6.99 5.40
C SER A 151 -23.48 -8.52 5.24
N LYS A 152 -24.47 -9.14 4.59
CA LYS A 152 -24.45 -10.58 4.25
C LYS A 152 -23.23 -10.98 3.38
N TRP A 153 -22.61 -10.02 2.70
CA TRP A 153 -21.48 -10.27 1.78
C TRP A 153 -20.10 -10.19 2.46
N SER A 154 -20.03 -9.73 3.69
CA SER A 154 -18.76 -9.54 4.42
C SER A 154 -18.00 -10.85 4.59
N THR A 155 -18.67 -11.96 4.87
CA THR A 155 -18.06 -13.29 5.00
C THR A 155 -17.37 -13.76 3.72
N ARG A 156 -17.99 -13.50 2.55
CA ARG A 156 -17.37 -13.84 1.25
C ARG A 156 -16.13 -13.00 0.97
N THR A 157 -16.17 -11.73 1.35
CA THR A 157 -15.04 -10.82 1.22
C THR A 157 -13.85 -11.27 2.05
N ILE A 158 -14.09 -11.59 3.33
CA ILE A 158 -13.04 -12.09 4.24
C ILE A 158 -12.42 -13.37 3.66
N LYS A 159 -13.22 -14.34 3.20
CA LYS A 159 -12.70 -15.57 2.57
C LYS A 159 -11.81 -15.29 1.36
N LYS A 160 -12.16 -14.30 0.51
CA LYS A 160 -11.32 -13.90 -0.63
C LYS A 160 -9.98 -13.33 -0.19
N VAL A 161 -9.98 -12.48 0.84
CA VAL A 161 -8.72 -11.91 1.38
C VAL A 161 -7.87 -13.01 2.01
N LEU A 162 -8.44 -13.91 2.82
CA LEU A 162 -7.71 -15.03 3.42
C LEU A 162 -7.06 -15.93 2.35
N LYS A 163 -7.77 -16.18 1.22
CA LYS A 163 -7.19 -16.91 0.11
C LYS A 163 -5.94 -16.20 -0.44
N LYS A 164 -5.98 -14.87 -0.61
CA LYS A 164 -4.82 -14.09 -1.07
C LYS A 164 -3.67 -14.05 -0.06
N VAL A 165 -3.98 -14.01 1.23
CA VAL A 165 -2.96 -14.13 2.27
C VAL A 165 -2.25 -15.48 2.16
N ASN A 166 -3.00 -16.57 2.00
CA ASN A 166 -2.41 -17.90 1.82
C ASN A 166 -1.58 -17.98 0.53
N GLU A 167 -2.05 -17.40 -0.58
CA GLU A 167 -1.29 -17.32 -1.83
C GLU A 167 0.03 -16.56 -1.61
N ALA A 168 -0.01 -15.40 -0.97
CA ALA A 168 1.18 -14.61 -0.66
C ALA A 168 2.17 -15.37 0.23
N GLN A 169 1.71 -16.11 1.23
CA GLN A 169 2.55 -16.95 2.09
C GLN A 169 3.25 -18.08 1.31
N THR A 170 2.59 -18.63 0.29
CA THR A 170 3.19 -19.67 -0.56
C THR A 170 4.35 -19.12 -1.40
N PHE A 171 4.36 -17.84 -1.74
CA PHE A 171 5.48 -17.20 -2.44
C PHE A 171 6.68 -16.90 -1.52
N LEU A 172 6.49 -16.90 -0.20
CA LEU A 172 7.55 -16.58 0.78
C LEU A 172 8.28 -17.84 1.29
N ASN A 173 7.75 -19.04 1.03
CA ASN A 173 8.32 -20.35 1.38
C ASN A 173 8.99 -21.00 0.17
#